data_3f35649d1f152c9f644916d76785eaed
#
_entry.id   3f35649d1f152c9f644916d76785eaed
#
_cell.length_a   1.000
_cell.length_b   1.000
_cell.length_c   1.000
_cell.angle_alpha   90.00
_cell.angle_beta   90.00
_cell.angle_gamma   90.00
#
_symmetry.space_group_name_H-M   'P 1'
#
loop_
_entity.id
_entity.type
_entity.pdbx_description
1 polymer ?
#
loop_
_entity_poly.entity_id
_entity_poly.type
_entity_poly.pdbx_seq_one_letter_code
_entity_poly.pdbx_strand_id
1 'polypeptide(L)'
;IVDLENNEVKDYTIKYDKKKGTIDKSINVFSDICNYDYNSKLIDMNKPIDKKKIIHSNNYLSFFIKKESLTNGKLTEEIIDDYYDILTNPFLKYSKNNVKKLYETVEKEVGKVDTESLEKCKRWIKDNIFNMPIEISGKDYLKILFKAPIEKYKNESKRYLIPNIFNSNDFNVNCGEKIYGLPNDNMNLNAKKPYLENKSRKYSVPYFIDSEEVLLQRKFFDYLMNLASVGKVNVYIDDNKIQGNLNGEFLTEDFTGMFLRLKKGKEVEIHSCDIVTNY
;
A
#
# COMPACT_ATOMS: atom_id res chain seq x y z
N ILE A 1 6.12 -12.49 -12.85
CA ILE A 1 4.73 -12.35 -13.36
C ILE A 1 4.27 -13.69 -13.86
N VAL A 2 3.05 -14.08 -13.48
CA VAL A 2 2.39 -15.31 -13.91
C VAL A 2 1.23 -14.96 -14.82
N ASP A 3 1.23 -15.47 -16.02
CA ASP A 3 0.13 -15.38 -16.97
C ASP A 3 -0.59 -16.73 -17.01
N LEU A 4 -1.73 -16.81 -16.31
CA LEU A 4 -2.50 -18.06 -16.20
C LEU A 4 -3.21 -18.47 -17.51
N GLU A 5 -3.50 -17.49 -18.38
CA GLU A 5 -4.17 -17.74 -19.66
C GLU A 5 -3.21 -18.41 -20.66
N ASN A 6 -1.96 -17.95 -20.68
CA ASN A 6 -0.93 -18.47 -21.58
C ASN A 6 -0.02 -19.51 -20.92
N ASN A 7 -0.25 -19.84 -19.65
CA ASN A 7 0.60 -20.73 -18.85
C ASN A 7 2.08 -20.31 -18.87
N GLU A 8 2.35 -19.00 -18.76
CA GLU A 8 3.67 -18.41 -18.88
C GLU A 8 4.10 -17.81 -17.54
N VAL A 9 5.37 -18.03 -17.18
CA VAL A 9 6.00 -17.43 -15.98
C VAL A 9 7.23 -16.67 -16.42
N LYS A 10 7.30 -15.37 -16.06
CA LYS A 10 8.47 -14.54 -16.30
C LYS A 10 8.99 -13.96 -14.98
N ASP A 11 10.27 -14.18 -14.72
CA ASP A 11 10.95 -13.61 -13.57
C ASP A 11 11.64 -12.28 -13.94
N TYR A 12 11.64 -11.37 -12.99
CA TYR A 12 12.28 -10.06 -13.09
C TYR A 12 12.99 -9.74 -11.79
N THR A 13 14.20 -9.21 -11.90
CA THR A 13 14.95 -8.69 -10.75
C THR A 13 14.99 -7.18 -10.85
N ILE A 14 14.32 -6.49 -9.92
CA ILE A 14 14.33 -5.04 -9.85
C ILE A 14 15.26 -4.62 -8.72
N LYS A 15 16.36 -3.93 -9.07
CA LYS A 15 17.35 -3.46 -8.09
C LYS A 15 17.39 -1.94 -8.05
N TYR A 16 17.47 -1.40 -6.83
CA TYR A 16 17.76 0.00 -6.59
C TYR A 16 19.28 0.20 -6.54
N ASP A 17 19.82 1.01 -7.45
CA ASP A 17 21.21 1.43 -7.41
C ASP A 17 21.39 2.55 -6.39
N LYS A 18 21.92 2.21 -5.22
CA LYS A 18 22.14 3.16 -4.13
C LYS A 18 23.12 4.27 -4.48
N LYS A 19 24.07 4.01 -5.38
CA LYS A 19 25.08 5.01 -5.78
C LYS A 19 24.48 6.06 -6.72
N LYS A 20 23.67 5.60 -7.66
CA LYS A 20 23.00 6.47 -8.64
C LYS A 20 21.66 7.02 -8.14
N GLY A 21 21.13 6.50 -7.05
CA GLY A 21 19.79 6.87 -6.56
C GLY A 21 18.66 6.50 -7.52
N THR A 22 18.86 5.50 -8.38
CA THR A 22 17.94 5.17 -9.46
C THR A 22 17.56 3.69 -9.47
N ILE A 23 16.41 3.39 -10.07
CA ILE A 23 15.97 2.03 -10.40
C ILE A 23 16.09 1.86 -11.91
N ASP A 24 16.54 0.69 -12.35
CA ASP A 24 16.50 0.34 -13.76
C ASP A 24 15.03 0.22 -14.23
N LYS A 25 14.64 1.10 -15.14
CA LYS A 25 13.30 1.17 -15.71
C LYS A 25 13.22 0.58 -17.12
N SER A 26 14.30 -0.03 -17.61
CA SER A 26 14.39 -0.56 -18.98
C SER A 26 13.52 -1.80 -19.21
N ILE A 27 13.02 -2.42 -18.12
CA ILE A 27 12.11 -3.56 -18.19
C ILE A 27 10.78 -3.11 -18.80
N ASN A 28 10.38 -3.72 -19.93
CA ASN A 28 9.18 -3.34 -20.71
C ASN A 28 7.87 -3.36 -19.88
N VAL A 29 7.78 -4.21 -18.87
CA VAL A 29 6.62 -4.34 -17.95
C VAL A 29 6.83 -3.61 -16.62
N PHE A 30 7.81 -2.71 -16.51
CA PHE A 30 8.17 -2.03 -15.27
C PHE A 30 6.98 -1.26 -14.66
N SER A 31 6.24 -0.54 -15.51
CA SER A 31 5.06 0.21 -15.07
C SER A 31 3.98 -0.69 -14.49
N ASP A 32 3.72 -1.84 -15.13
CA ASP A 32 2.72 -2.81 -14.67
C ASP A 32 3.14 -3.42 -13.34
N ILE A 33 4.41 -3.80 -13.21
CA ILE A 33 4.96 -4.33 -11.94
C ILE A 33 4.77 -3.30 -10.81
N CYS A 34 5.10 -2.03 -11.06
CA CYS A 34 4.93 -0.97 -10.05
C CYS A 34 3.46 -0.79 -9.67
N ASN A 35 2.55 -0.82 -10.63
CA ASN A 35 1.12 -0.68 -10.38
C ASN A 35 0.56 -1.89 -9.60
N TYR A 36 0.93 -3.11 -9.98
CA TYR A 36 0.54 -4.32 -9.29
C TYR A 36 1.08 -4.34 -7.86
N ASP A 37 2.37 -4.01 -7.68
CA ASP A 37 3.02 -3.95 -6.36
C ASP A 37 2.35 -2.92 -5.45
N TYR A 38 2.09 -1.72 -5.97
CA TYR A 38 1.45 -0.64 -5.19
C TYR A 38 0.06 -1.04 -4.71
N ASN A 39 -0.75 -1.66 -5.56
CA ASN A 39 -2.09 -2.08 -5.22
C ASN A 39 -2.15 -3.38 -4.40
N SER A 40 -1.02 -4.03 -4.18
CA SER A 40 -0.97 -5.30 -3.45
C SER A 40 -0.36 -5.21 -2.06
N LYS A 41 0.24 -4.07 -1.70
CA LYS A 41 0.92 -3.91 -0.41
C LYS A 41 -0.07 -3.73 0.74
N LEU A 42 0.29 -4.26 1.91
CA LEU A 42 -0.44 -4.00 3.15
C LEU A 42 -0.33 -2.52 3.54
N ILE A 43 -1.38 -2.00 4.16
CA ILE A 43 -1.37 -0.66 4.76
C ILE A 43 -0.47 -0.64 6.01
N ASP A 44 -0.54 -1.73 6.78
CA ASP A 44 0.23 -1.92 8.02
C ASP A 44 0.40 -3.42 8.27
N MET A 45 1.56 -3.81 8.78
CA MET A 45 1.85 -5.18 9.24
C MET A 45 1.02 -5.60 10.47
N ASN A 46 0.32 -4.68 11.11
CA ASN A 46 -0.64 -5.01 12.16
C ASN A 46 -2.05 -5.30 11.64
N LYS A 47 -2.28 -5.08 10.35
CA LYS A 47 -3.56 -5.33 9.66
C LYS A 47 -3.42 -6.33 8.49
N PRO A 48 -2.65 -7.42 8.64
CA PRO A 48 -2.42 -8.36 7.55
C PRO A 48 -3.70 -9.15 7.21
N ILE A 49 -3.75 -9.71 6.02
CA ILE A 49 -4.74 -10.75 5.68
C ILE A 49 -4.35 -12.04 6.38
N ASP A 50 -3.10 -12.48 6.18
CA ASP A 50 -2.54 -13.63 6.90
C ASP A 50 -2.27 -13.30 8.37
N LYS A 51 -2.98 -13.95 9.28
CA LYS A 51 -2.83 -13.79 10.74
C LYS A 51 -1.43 -14.17 11.25
N LYS A 52 -0.74 -15.07 10.57
CA LYS A 52 0.63 -15.50 10.90
C LYS A 52 1.69 -14.50 10.42
N LYS A 53 1.30 -13.51 9.58
CA LYS A 53 2.19 -12.47 9.03
C LYS A 53 3.35 -13.04 8.20
N ILE A 54 3.12 -14.12 7.50
CA ILE A 54 4.06 -14.73 6.57
C ILE A 54 3.82 -14.20 5.16
N ILE A 55 2.53 -14.08 4.76
CA ILE A 55 2.12 -13.54 3.47
C ILE A 55 1.79 -12.04 3.65
N HIS A 56 2.43 -11.19 2.85
CA HIS A 56 2.39 -9.75 3.01
C HIS A 56 1.63 -9.00 1.90
N SER A 57 0.90 -9.73 1.06
CA SER A 57 0.00 -9.15 0.06
C SER A 57 -1.41 -8.96 0.61
N ASN A 58 -2.19 -8.11 -0.07
CA ASN A 58 -3.52 -7.72 0.36
C ASN A 58 -4.65 -8.27 -0.52
N ASN A 59 -4.33 -9.01 -1.59
CA ASN A 59 -5.30 -9.52 -2.55
C ASN A 59 -4.82 -10.82 -3.20
N TYR A 60 -5.72 -11.53 -3.86
CA TYR A 60 -5.43 -12.85 -4.46
C TYR A 60 -4.63 -12.78 -5.77
N LEU A 61 -4.53 -11.62 -6.42
CA LEU A 61 -3.73 -11.42 -7.63
C LEU A 61 -2.23 -11.29 -7.33
N SER A 62 -1.85 -11.31 -6.07
CA SER A 62 -0.47 -11.16 -5.63
C SER A 62 -0.15 -12.05 -4.44
N PHE A 63 1.11 -12.52 -4.38
CA PHE A 63 1.59 -13.31 -3.26
C PHE A 63 2.99 -12.84 -2.88
N PHE A 64 3.10 -12.15 -1.74
CA PHE A 64 4.33 -11.52 -1.27
C PHE A 64 4.84 -12.22 -0.03
N ILE A 65 6.02 -12.79 -0.09
CA ILE A 65 6.67 -13.44 1.05
C ILE A 65 8.15 -13.07 1.12
N LYS A 66 8.72 -13.14 2.30
CA LYS A 66 10.18 -13.12 2.43
C LYS A 66 10.77 -14.45 1.97
N LYS A 67 11.83 -14.42 1.18
CA LYS A 67 12.52 -15.62 0.71
C LYS A 67 12.93 -16.54 1.87
N GLU A 68 13.36 -15.98 2.99
CA GLU A 68 13.68 -16.74 4.20
C GLU A 68 12.50 -17.55 4.76
N SER A 69 11.25 -17.14 4.49
CA SER A 69 10.07 -17.88 4.95
C SER A 69 9.83 -19.18 4.18
N LEU A 70 10.34 -19.28 2.96
CA LEU A 70 10.37 -20.52 2.19
C LEU A 70 11.47 -21.47 2.69
N THR A 71 12.68 -20.92 2.90
CA THR A 71 13.85 -21.74 3.24
C THR A 71 13.82 -22.27 4.67
N ASN A 72 13.16 -21.57 5.60
CA ASN A 72 13.07 -21.99 7.01
C ASN A 72 11.75 -22.71 7.37
N GLY A 73 10.94 -23.05 6.36
CA GLY A 73 9.69 -23.80 6.55
C GLY A 73 8.57 -23.05 7.27
N LYS A 74 8.64 -21.71 7.36
CA LYS A 74 7.56 -20.91 7.98
C LYS A 74 6.32 -20.82 7.12
N LEU A 75 6.46 -20.85 5.79
CA LEU A 75 5.32 -20.97 4.90
C LEU A 75 4.89 -22.43 4.84
N THR A 76 3.62 -22.67 5.07
CA THR A 76 2.98 -24.01 4.95
C THR A 76 1.76 -23.92 4.05
N GLU A 77 1.29 -25.06 3.55
CA GLU A 77 0.04 -25.12 2.77
C GLU A 77 -1.16 -24.61 3.57
N GLU A 78 -1.22 -24.91 4.87
CA GLU A 78 -2.26 -24.42 5.77
C GLU A 78 -2.32 -22.87 5.81
N ILE A 79 -1.16 -22.20 5.86
CA ILE A 79 -1.10 -20.73 5.85
C ILE A 79 -1.58 -20.19 4.50
N ILE A 80 -1.28 -20.88 3.40
CA ILE A 80 -1.78 -20.50 2.07
C ILE A 80 -3.29 -20.66 2.04
N ASP A 81 -3.82 -21.79 2.52
CA ASP A 81 -5.25 -22.04 2.56
C ASP A 81 -5.97 -21.00 3.42
N ASP A 82 -5.52 -20.76 4.64
CA ASP A 82 -6.07 -19.71 5.54
C ASP A 82 -6.09 -18.31 4.89
N TYR A 83 -5.01 -17.95 4.19
CA TYR A 83 -4.91 -16.67 3.50
C TYR A 83 -5.97 -16.55 2.40
N TYR A 84 -6.09 -17.55 1.53
CA TYR A 84 -7.06 -17.52 0.44
C TYR A 84 -8.50 -17.69 0.93
N ASP A 85 -8.74 -18.42 2.00
CA ASP A 85 -10.07 -18.55 2.61
C ASP A 85 -10.59 -17.22 3.14
N ILE A 86 -9.71 -16.39 3.75
CA ILE A 86 -10.07 -15.03 4.16
C ILE A 86 -10.38 -14.15 2.93
N LEU A 87 -9.65 -14.30 1.83
CA LEU A 87 -9.93 -13.54 0.60
C LEU A 87 -11.21 -14.00 -0.09
N THR A 88 -11.55 -15.29 -0.04
CA THR A 88 -12.80 -15.84 -0.56
C THR A 88 -13.99 -15.44 0.29
N ASN A 89 -13.82 -15.43 1.62
CA ASN A 89 -14.84 -15.01 2.57
C ASN A 89 -14.28 -13.93 3.53
N PRO A 90 -14.29 -12.65 3.12
CA PRO A 90 -13.73 -11.56 3.90
C PRO A 90 -14.38 -11.35 5.27
N PHE A 91 -15.60 -11.85 5.47
CA PHE A 91 -16.29 -11.78 6.76
C PHE A 91 -15.64 -12.63 7.86
N LEU A 92 -14.77 -13.59 7.51
CA LEU A 92 -13.90 -14.28 8.47
C LEU A 92 -12.94 -13.31 9.17
N LYS A 93 -12.56 -12.23 8.50
CA LYS A 93 -11.73 -11.16 9.05
C LYS A 93 -12.56 -9.97 9.52
N TYR A 94 -13.54 -9.56 8.74
CA TYR A 94 -14.34 -8.35 8.95
C TYR A 94 -15.70 -8.69 9.58
N SER A 95 -15.70 -9.40 10.71
CA SER A 95 -16.92 -9.89 11.38
C SER A 95 -17.63 -8.87 12.25
N LYS A 96 -16.90 -7.85 12.77
CA LYS A 96 -17.49 -6.81 13.64
C LYS A 96 -18.38 -5.87 12.82
N ASN A 97 -19.53 -5.49 13.39
CA ASN A 97 -20.58 -4.73 12.69
C ASN A 97 -20.07 -3.49 11.92
N ASN A 98 -19.23 -2.67 12.51
CA ASN A 98 -18.76 -1.43 11.86
C ASN A 98 -17.82 -1.73 10.68
N VAL A 99 -16.92 -2.70 10.82
CA VAL A 99 -16.01 -3.13 9.73
C VAL A 99 -16.78 -3.87 8.65
N LYS A 100 -17.75 -4.70 9.04
CA LYS A 100 -18.62 -5.42 8.13
C LYS A 100 -19.37 -4.48 7.20
N LYS A 101 -19.99 -3.44 7.75
CA LYS A 101 -20.68 -2.40 6.95
C LYS A 101 -19.76 -1.71 5.95
N LEU A 102 -18.54 -1.38 6.36
CA LEU A 102 -17.53 -0.81 5.46
C LEU A 102 -17.22 -1.76 4.30
N TYR A 103 -17.02 -3.04 4.59
CA TYR A 103 -16.76 -4.04 3.55
C TYR A 103 -17.96 -4.21 2.61
N GLU A 104 -19.19 -4.27 3.14
CA GLU A 104 -20.41 -4.35 2.35
C GLU A 104 -20.59 -3.14 1.42
N THR A 105 -20.18 -1.95 1.86
CA THR A 105 -20.18 -0.75 1.00
C THR A 105 -19.25 -0.89 -0.18
N VAL A 106 -18.03 -1.40 0.08
CA VAL A 106 -17.06 -1.66 -0.99
C VAL A 106 -17.56 -2.75 -1.94
N GLU A 107 -18.14 -3.82 -1.40
CA GLU A 107 -18.64 -4.92 -2.23
C GLU A 107 -19.80 -4.47 -3.15
N LYS A 108 -20.64 -3.53 -2.72
CA LYS A 108 -21.67 -2.90 -3.57
C LYS A 108 -21.05 -2.11 -4.73
N GLU A 109 -19.91 -1.48 -4.51
CA GLU A 109 -19.23 -0.66 -5.51
C GLU A 109 -18.44 -1.50 -6.52
N VAL A 110 -17.63 -2.44 -6.03
CA VAL A 110 -16.68 -3.20 -6.88
C VAL A 110 -17.18 -4.61 -7.24
N GLY A 111 -18.37 -4.98 -6.81
CA GLY A 111 -18.96 -6.31 -7.04
C GLY A 111 -18.47 -7.34 -6.00
N LYS A 112 -18.88 -8.59 -6.14
CA LYS A 112 -18.40 -9.71 -5.31
C LYS A 112 -17.01 -10.15 -5.72
N VAL A 113 -16.33 -10.88 -4.83
CA VAL A 113 -15.04 -11.49 -5.13
C VAL A 113 -15.18 -12.47 -6.31
N ASP A 114 -14.27 -12.39 -7.26
CA ASP A 114 -14.16 -13.34 -8.35
C ASP A 114 -13.51 -14.62 -7.84
N THR A 115 -14.36 -15.51 -7.33
CA THR A 115 -13.93 -16.78 -6.71
C THR A 115 -13.27 -17.73 -7.71
N GLU A 116 -13.66 -17.70 -8.98
CA GLU A 116 -13.06 -18.54 -10.01
C GLU A 116 -11.60 -18.16 -10.27
N SER A 117 -11.34 -16.87 -10.48
CA SER A 117 -9.97 -16.36 -10.64
C SER A 117 -9.13 -16.57 -9.38
N LEU A 118 -9.73 -16.36 -8.20
CA LEU A 118 -9.07 -16.59 -6.91
C LEU A 118 -8.62 -18.05 -6.78
N GLU A 119 -9.48 -19.01 -7.06
CA GLU A 119 -9.14 -20.44 -6.98
C GLU A 119 -8.05 -20.85 -7.98
N LYS A 120 -8.02 -20.26 -9.17
CA LYS A 120 -6.94 -20.46 -10.15
C LYS A 120 -5.61 -19.97 -9.59
N CYS A 121 -5.59 -18.76 -8.98
CA CYS A 121 -4.40 -18.21 -8.34
C CYS A 121 -3.94 -19.06 -7.15
N LYS A 122 -4.86 -19.45 -6.26
CA LYS A 122 -4.59 -20.34 -5.10
C LYS A 122 -3.93 -21.64 -5.54
N ARG A 123 -4.53 -22.31 -6.51
CA ARG A 123 -4.03 -23.59 -7.05
C ARG A 123 -2.62 -23.42 -7.60
N TRP A 124 -2.42 -22.40 -8.43
CA TRP A 124 -1.10 -22.15 -9.00
C TRP A 124 -0.03 -21.92 -7.91
N ILE A 125 -0.34 -21.15 -6.86
CA ILE A 125 0.58 -20.93 -5.74
C ILE A 125 0.90 -22.24 -5.05
N LYS A 126 -0.09 -23.07 -4.71
CA LYS A 126 0.13 -24.37 -4.03
C LYS A 126 1.00 -25.31 -4.87
N ASP A 127 0.76 -25.37 -6.16
CA ASP A 127 1.48 -26.29 -7.05
C ASP A 127 2.94 -25.86 -7.29
N ASN A 128 3.25 -24.56 -7.19
CA ASN A 128 4.55 -24.05 -7.65
C ASN A 128 5.44 -23.46 -6.55
N ILE A 129 4.87 -22.85 -5.49
CA ILE A 129 5.64 -21.98 -4.56
C ILE A 129 6.81 -22.69 -3.89
N PHE A 130 6.68 -23.96 -3.57
CA PHE A 130 7.72 -24.74 -2.88
C PHE A 130 8.79 -25.33 -3.82
N ASN A 131 8.55 -25.31 -5.14
CA ASN A 131 9.41 -25.92 -6.14
C ASN A 131 9.80 -24.95 -7.27
N MET A 132 9.70 -23.65 -7.03
CA MET A 132 10.02 -22.65 -8.06
C MET A 132 11.49 -22.74 -8.49
N PRO A 133 11.79 -22.74 -9.80
CA PRO A 133 13.16 -22.81 -10.33
C PRO A 133 13.85 -21.43 -10.30
N ILE A 134 13.79 -20.75 -9.15
CA ILE A 134 14.40 -19.42 -8.95
C ILE A 134 15.34 -19.45 -7.74
N GLU A 135 16.30 -18.55 -7.73
CA GLU A 135 17.18 -18.38 -6.58
C GLU A 135 16.40 -17.82 -5.38
N ILE A 136 16.24 -18.63 -4.33
CA ILE A 136 15.50 -18.29 -3.11
C ILE A 136 16.44 -17.78 -2.01
N SER A 137 17.73 -17.63 -2.28
CA SER A 137 18.71 -17.11 -1.32
C SER A 137 18.47 -15.62 -1.04
N GLY A 138 18.68 -15.20 0.23
CA GLY A 138 18.59 -13.80 0.62
C GLY A 138 17.45 -13.45 1.57
N LYS A 139 17.44 -12.19 2.02
CA LYS A 139 16.44 -11.64 2.96
C LYS A 139 15.37 -10.79 2.27
N ASP A 140 15.43 -10.73 0.95
CA ASP A 140 14.50 -9.95 0.13
C ASP A 140 13.15 -10.67 -0.01
N TYR A 141 12.23 -9.97 -0.68
CA TYR A 141 10.92 -10.52 -1.00
C TYR A 141 10.95 -11.30 -2.31
N LEU A 142 10.23 -12.41 -2.32
CA LEU A 142 9.66 -12.98 -3.52
C LEU A 142 8.25 -12.41 -3.67
N LYS A 143 7.98 -11.79 -4.81
CA LYS A 143 6.68 -11.20 -5.14
C LYS A 143 6.13 -11.86 -6.41
N ILE A 144 5.11 -12.68 -6.25
CA ILE A 144 4.38 -13.27 -7.36
C ILE A 144 3.22 -12.34 -7.69
N LEU A 145 3.07 -12.00 -8.97
CA LEU A 145 2.06 -11.10 -9.50
C LEU A 145 1.35 -11.84 -10.64
N PHE A 146 0.05 -12.03 -10.53
CA PHE A 146 -0.76 -12.62 -11.61
C PHE A 146 -1.15 -11.53 -12.61
N LYS A 147 -0.92 -11.79 -13.88
CA LYS A 147 -1.28 -10.86 -14.96
C LYS A 147 -2.79 -10.66 -15.00
N ALA A 148 -3.21 -9.43 -14.85
CA ALA A 148 -4.61 -9.04 -14.87
C ALA A 148 -4.74 -7.55 -15.22
N PRO A 149 -5.91 -7.06 -15.66
CA PRO A 149 -6.15 -5.64 -15.81
C PRO A 149 -5.90 -4.88 -14.51
N ILE A 150 -5.28 -3.70 -14.60
CA ILE A 150 -4.93 -2.91 -13.41
C ILE A 150 -6.16 -2.52 -12.57
N GLU A 151 -7.31 -2.35 -13.20
CA GLU A 151 -8.56 -2.06 -12.48
C GLU A 151 -8.98 -3.21 -11.55
N LYS A 152 -8.69 -4.46 -11.93
CA LYS A 152 -8.94 -5.61 -11.04
C LYS A 152 -8.05 -5.53 -9.79
N TYR A 153 -6.77 -5.17 -9.93
CA TYR A 153 -5.88 -4.91 -8.79
C TYR A 153 -6.36 -3.78 -7.89
N LYS A 154 -6.82 -2.67 -8.49
CA LYS A 154 -7.36 -1.54 -7.73
C LYS A 154 -8.61 -1.94 -6.94
N ASN A 155 -9.53 -2.68 -7.56
CA ASN A 155 -10.74 -3.15 -6.91
C ASN A 155 -10.44 -4.10 -5.75
N GLU A 156 -9.56 -5.07 -5.95
CA GLU A 156 -9.18 -5.99 -4.90
C GLU A 156 -8.37 -5.29 -3.78
N SER A 157 -7.51 -4.33 -4.12
CA SER A 157 -6.84 -3.47 -3.14
C SER A 157 -7.85 -2.68 -2.32
N LYS A 158 -8.90 -2.13 -2.95
CA LYS A 158 -9.94 -1.35 -2.28
C LYS A 158 -10.71 -2.19 -1.26
N ARG A 159 -11.00 -3.48 -1.54
CA ARG A 159 -11.61 -4.43 -0.60
C ARG A 159 -10.81 -4.57 0.70
N TYR A 160 -9.49 -4.54 0.59
CA TYR A 160 -8.62 -4.60 1.76
C TYR A 160 -8.48 -3.21 2.42
N LEU A 161 -8.26 -2.16 1.63
CA LEU A 161 -7.92 -0.84 2.16
C LEU A 161 -9.08 -0.24 2.95
N ILE A 162 -10.28 -0.17 2.40
CA ILE A 162 -11.41 0.54 3.02
C ILE A 162 -11.71 0.03 4.45
N PRO A 163 -11.79 -1.27 4.74
CA PRO A 163 -11.99 -1.73 6.11
C PRO A 163 -10.81 -1.46 7.06
N ASN A 164 -9.64 -1.09 6.53
CA ASN A 164 -8.39 -0.94 7.29
C ASN A 164 -7.83 0.48 7.35
N ILE A 165 -8.40 1.45 6.62
CA ILE A 165 -7.86 2.82 6.55
C ILE A 165 -8.06 3.64 7.82
N PHE A 166 -9.08 3.32 8.60
CA PHE A 166 -9.32 4.01 9.86
C PHE A 166 -8.58 3.33 11.01
N ASN A 167 -8.17 4.11 12.00
CA ASN A 167 -7.45 3.63 13.18
C ASN A 167 -8.32 2.62 13.96
N SER A 168 -9.54 3.05 14.34
CA SER A 168 -10.58 2.18 14.89
C SER A 168 -11.91 2.51 14.24
N ASN A 169 -12.57 1.48 13.71
CA ASN A 169 -13.89 1.63 13.12
C ASN A 169 -15.01 1.85 14.16
N ASP A 170 -14.69 1.73 15.46
CA ASP A 170 -15.65 1.99 16.54
C ASP A 170 -15.98 3.48 16.68
N PHE A 171 -15.09 4.36 16.17
CA PHE A 171 -15.29 5.81 16.18
C PHE A 171 -15.83 6.36 14.86
N ASN A 172 -16.13 5.50 13.88
CA ASN A 172 -16.64 5.95 12.60
C ASN A 172 -18.04 6.54 12.74
N VAL A 173 -18.29 7.63 12.01
CA VAL A 173 -19.57 8.33 11.97
C VAL A 173 -20.11 8.26 10.55
N ASN A 174 -21.37 7.85 10.43
CA ASN A 174 -22.09 7.88 9.15
C ASN A 174 -22.74 9.25 8.96
N CYS A 175 -22.46 9.89 7.83
CA CYS A 175 -23.07 11.15 7.45
C CYS A 175 -23.56 11.03 5.99
N GLY A 176 -24.86 10.81 5.82
CA GLY A 176 -25.44 10.47 4.53
C GLY A 176 -24.88 9.13 4.01
N GLU A 177 -24.36 9.13 2.80
CA GLU A 177 -23.76 7.96 2.16
C GLU A 177 -22.28 7.77 2.49
N LYS A 178 -21.64 8.74 3.16
CA LYS A 178 -20.23 8.74 3.48
C LYS A 178 -19.96 8.29 4.91
N ILE A 179 -18.84 7.58 5.09
CA ILE A 179 -18.33 7.15 6.38
C ILE A 179 -17.09 7.98 6.68
N TYR A 180 -17.15 8.68 7.80
CA TYR A 180 -16.05 9.48 8.34
C TYR A 180 -15.40 8.75 9.49
N GLY A 181 -14.09 8.81 9.59
CA GLY A 181 -13.35 8.17 10.66
C GLY A 181 -12.00 8.83 10.90
N LEU A 182 -11.32 8.35 11.91
CA LEU A 182 -9.94 8.75 12.20
C LEU A 182 -9.01 7.98 11.27
N PRO A 183 -8.14 8.66 10.50
CA PRO A 183 -7.15 8.00 9.65
C PRO A 183 -6.26 7.04 10.46
N ASN A 184 -5.81 5.96 9.81
CA ASN A 184 -4.86 5.05 10.42
C ASN A 184 -3.52 5.76 10.66
N ASP A 185 -2.84 5.39 11.75
CA ASP A 185 -1.57 5.94 12.20
C ASP A 185 -0.47 5.97 11.14
N ASN A 186 -0.43 4.93 10.31
CA ASN A 186 0.61 4.80 9.29
C ASN A 186 0.42 5.72 8.10
N MET A 187 -0.54 6.61 8.18
CA MET A 187 -0.78 7.63 7.16
C MET A 187 -0.18 8.99 7.54
N ASN A 188 0.59 9.05 8.60
CA ASN A 188 1.36 10.22 9.05
C ASN A 188 0.56 11.50 9.34
N LEU A 189 -0.75 11.41 9.42
CA LEU A 189 -1.60 12.58 9.60
C LEU A 189 -1.94 12.85 11.05
N ASN A 190 -2.10 11.80 11.79
CA ASN A 190 -2.30 11.83 13.21
C ASN A 190 -1.76 10.53 13.73
N ALA A 191 -0.53 10.45 14.04
CA ALA A 191 0.08 9.28 14.59
C ALA A 191 -0.80 8.51 15.59
N LYS A 192 -0.26 7.54 16.25
CA LYS A 192 -0.98 6.59 17.14
C LYS A 192 -1.89 7.21 18.20
N LYS A 193 -1.83 8.54 18.35
CA LYS A 193 -2.59 9.31 19.34
C LYS A 193 -3.17 10.56 18.69
N PRO A 194 -4.23 10.43 17.88
CA PRO A 194 -4.79 11.54 17.10
C PRO A 194 -5.20 12.75 17.96
N TYR A 195 -5.41 12.57 19.25
CA TYR A 195 -5.75 13.65 20.18
C TYR A 195 -4.54 14.38 20.75
N LEU A 196 -3.32 13.82 20.65
CA LEU A 196 -2.14 14.31 21.35
C LEU A 196 -1.05 14.86 20.42
N GLU A 197 -1.09 14.57 19.14
CA GLU A 197 0.08 14.73 18.29
C GLU A 197 0.12 16.00 17.45
N ASN A 198 -0.99 16.59 17.16
CA ASN A 198 -0.97 17.90 16.57
C ASN A 198 -0.96 19.00 17.64
N LYS A 199 0.20 19.23 18.23
CA LYS A 199 0.41 20.26 19.25
C LYS A 199 0.21 21.70 18.73
N SER A 200 0.17 21.89 17.42
CA SER A 200 -0.10 23.17 16.79
C SER A 200 -1.59 23.45 16.60
N ARG A 201 -2.45 22.47 16.83
CA ARG A 201 -3.89 22.66 16.74
C ARG A 201 -4.39 23.56 17.86
N LYS A 202 -5.19 24.56 17.48
CA LYS A 202 -5.87 25.44 18.41
C LYS A 202 -6.93 24.72 19.27
N TYR A 203 -7.48 23.61 18.75
CA TYR A 203 -8.49 22.77 19.43
C TYR A 203 -8.07 21.30 19.37
N SER A 204 -8.23 20.58 20.49
CA SER A 204 -7.91 19.15 20.62
C SER A 204 -9.07 18.27 20.16
N VAL A 205 -9.66 18.51 19.02
CA VAL A 205 -10.73 17.66 18.47
C VAL A 205 -10.16 16.67 17.47
N PRO A 206 -10.72 15.44 17.41
CA PRO A 206 -10.31 14.46 16.41
C PRO A 206 -10.59 14.99 14.99
N TYR A 207 -9.68 14.65 14.08
CA TYR A 207 -9.82 14.99 12.68
C TYR A 207 -10.48 13.81 11.96
N PHE A 208 -11.76 13.96 11.64
CA PHE A 208 -12.54 12.97 10.89
C PHE A 208 -12.56 13.35 9.42
N ILE A 209 -12.22 12.40 8.56
CA ILE A 209 -12.28 12.53 7.11
C ILE A 209 -12.94 11.31 6.49
N ASP A 210 -13.45 11.47 5.28
CA ASP A 210 -14.06 10.36 4.57
C ASP A 210 -13.02 9.41 3.96
N SER A 211 -13.48 8.25 3.50
CA SER A 211 -12.60 7.20 2.98
C SER A 211 -11.85 7.60 1.71
N GLU A 212 -12.41 8.44 0.87
CA GLU A 212 -11.76 8.89 -0.37
C GLU A 212 -10.62 9.84 -0.06
N GLU A 213 -10.86 10.78 0.85
CA GLU A 213 -9.84 11.72 1.31
C GLU A 213 -8.70 10.98 2.04
N VAL A 214 -9.01 9.98 2.87
CA VAL A 214 -7.98 9.14 3.51
C VAL A 214 -7.10 8.43 2.46
N LEU A 215 -7.70 7.87 1.41
CA LEU A 215 -6.95 7.21 0.35
C LEU A 215 -6.07 8.18 -0.45
N LEU A 216 -6.58 9.39 -0.72
CA LEU A 216 -5.80 10.44 -1.39
C LEU A 216 -4.62 10.88 -0.54
N GLN A 217 -4.84 11.14 0.73
CA GLN A 217 -3.79 11.50 1.68
C GLN A 217 -2.73 10.40 1.79
N ARG A 218 -3.14 9.14 1.89
CA ARG A 218 -2.22 8.00 1.89
C ARG A 218 -1.33 8.01 0.64
N LYS A 219 -1.92 8.18 -0.54
CA LYS A 219 -1.17 8.23 -1.80
C LYS A 219 -0.15 9.37 -1.79
N PHE A 220 -0.53 10.53 -1.29
CA PHE A 220 0.36 11.68 -1.16
C PHE A 220 1.51 11.41 -0.19
N PHE A 221 1.25 10.88 1.01
CA PHE A 221 2.31 10.56 1.96
C PHE A 221 3.21 9.40 1.50
N ASP A 222 2.68 8.40 0.80
CA ASP A 222 3.48 7.37 0.13
C ASP A 222 4.45 8.00 -0.88
N TYR A 223 4.00 8.99 -1.64
CA TYR A 223 4.83 9.74 -2.58
C TYR A 223 5.93 10.53 -1.86
N LEU A 224 5.58 11.27 -0.80
CA LEU A 224 6.56 12.00 0.02
C LEU A 224 7.59 11.05 0.65
N MET A 225 7.17 9.88 1.12
CA MET A 225 8.08 8.88 1.67
C MET A 225 9.05 8.36 0.61
N ASN A 226 8.60 8.16 -0.62
CA ASN A 226 9.47 7.78 -1.73
C ASN A 226 10.52 8.85 -2.02
N LEU A 227 10.15 10.13 -2.04
CA LEU A 227 11.09 11.25 -2.20
C LEU A 227 12.11 11.27 -1.04
N ALA A 228 11.64 11.24 0.20
CA ALA A 228 12.50 11.24 1.37
C ALA A 228 13.44 10.03 1.42
N SER A 229 13.01 8.88 0.88
CA SER A 229 13.81 7.65 0.85
C SER A 229 15.03 7.73 -0.05
N VAL A 230 15.00 8.60 -1.05
CA VAL A 230 16.15 8.90 -1.93
C VAL A 230 16.83 10.23 -1.59
N GLY A 231 16.53 10.80 -0.40
CA GLY A 231 17.17 12.02 0.11
C GLY A 231 16.55 13.32 -0.39
N LYS A 232 15.51 13.28 -1.20
CA LYS A 232 14.79 14.45 -1.69
C LYS A 232 13.85 14.96 -0.59
N VAL A 233 14.34 15.84 0.24
CA VAL A 233 13.67 16.31 1.45
C VAL A 233 13.13 17.74 1.36
N ASN A 234 13.49 18.48 0.32
CA ASN A 234 12.89 19.75 -0.04
C ASN A 234 11.90 19.51 -1.17
N VAL A 235 10.62 19.71 -0.92
CA VAL A 235 9.56 19.44 -1.91
C VAL A 235 8.84 20.73 -2.24
N TYR A 236 8.77 21.03 -3.51
CA TYR A 236 8.12 22.19 -4.08
C TYR A 236 6.91 21.74 -4.88
N ILE A 237 5.76 22.28 -4.61
CA ILE A 237 4.48 21.91 -5.20
C ILE A 237 3.85 23.16 -5.79
N ASP A 238 3.65 23.16 -7.10
CA ASP A 238 2.85 24.14 -7.82
C ASP A 238 1.67 23.47 -8.53
N ASP A 239 0.91 24.23 -9.29
CA ASP A 239 -0.28 23.73 -9.99
C ASP A 239 0.04 22.66 -11.06
N ASN A 240 1.29 22.57 -11.52
CA ASN A 240 1.69 21.74 -12.63
C ASN A 240 2.58 20.57 -12.23
N LYS A 241 3.41 20.72 -11.18
CA LYS A 241 4.42 19.72 -10.83
C LYS A 241 4.67 19.63 -9.32
N ILE A 242 5.19 18.47 -8.93
CA ILE A 242 5.80 18.25 -7.62
C ILE A 242 7.28 17.95 -7.86
N GLN A 243 8.16 18.80 -7.38
CA GLN A 243 9.59 18.68 -7.52
C GLN A 243 10.26 18.42 -6.17
N GLY A 244 11.02 17.32 -6.07
CA GLY A 244 11.81 17.01 -4.88
C GLY A 244 13.30 17.25 -5.12
N ASN A 245 13.94 18.05 -4.27
CA ASN A 245 15.36 18.39 -4.30
C ASN A 245 16.08 17.78 -3.09
N LEU A 246 17.38 17.47 -3.27
CA LEU A 246 18.24 17.02 -2.18
C LEU A 246 18.46 18.15 -1.16
N ASN A 247 18.94 17.80 0.02
CA ASN A 247 19.32 18.80 1.01
C ASN A 247 20.48 19.65 0.48
N GLY A 248 20.30 20.97 0.49
CA GLY A 248 21.29 21.93 -0.03
C GLY A 248 21.19 22.22 -1.52
N GLU A 249 20.33 21.54 -2.25
CA GLU A 249 19.98 21.93 -3.61
C GLU A 249 18.90 23.01 -3.59
N PHE A 250 19.09 24.06 -4.39
CA PHE A 250 18.17 25.17 -4.55
C PHE A 250 17.36 25.02 -5.84
N LEU A 251 16.22 25.72 -5.90
CA LEU A 251 15.52 25.91 -7.17
C LEU A 251 16.35 26.83 -8.07
N THR A 252 16.34 26.52 -9.35
CA THR A 252 17.01 27.32 -10.39
C THR A 252 16.00 28.13 -11.22
N GLU A 253 14.71 27.92 -10.97
CA GLU A 253 13.59 28.54 -11.67
C GLU A 253 12.73 29.32 -10.69
N ASP A 254 12.03 30.34 -11.17
CA ASP A 254 11.03 31.06 -10.38
C ASP A 254 9.96 30.08 -9.89
N PHE A 255 9.58 30.24 -8.63
CA PHE A 255 8.63 29.35 -7.99
C PHE A 255 7.57 30.12 -7.20
N THR A 256 6.32 29.75 -7.43
CA THR A 256 5.18 30.15 -6.61
C THR A 256 4.40 28.89 -6.27
N GLY A 257 4.16 28.63 -4.99
CA GLY A 257 3.48 27.42 -4.57
C GLY A 257 3.75 27.04 -3.12
N MET A 258 3.59 25.77 -2.82
CA MET A 258 3.82 25.22 -1.48
C MET A 258 5.21 24.60 -1.38
N PHE A 259 5.94 24.97 -0.34
CA PHE A 259 7.20 24.32 0.04
C PHE A 259 6.98 23.41 1.24
N LEU A 260 7.50 22.17 1.16
CA LEU A 260 7.51 21.22 2.26
C LEU A 260 8.95 20.80 2.58
N ARG A 261 9.31 20.90 3.85
CA ARG A 261 10.53 20.29 4.38
C ARG A 261 10.20 18.96 5.02
N LEU A 262 10.75 17.87 4.47
CA LEU A 262 10.53 16.52 4.94
C LEU A 262 11.65 16.06 5.88
N LYS A 263 11.28 15.21 6.84
CA LYS A 263 12.18 14.35 7.59
C LYS A 263 11.81 12.90 7.37
N LYS A 264 12.82 12.11 7.02
CA LYS A 264 12.68 10.66 6.96
C LYS A 264 12.95 10.05 8.32
N GLY A 265 11.92 9.43 8.89
CA GLY A 265 12.04 8.54 10.03
C GLY A 265 11.62 7.13 9.65
N LYS A 266 10.98 6.43 10.56
CA LYS A 266 10.22 5.21 10.29
C LYS A 266 9.07 5.51 9.32
N GLU A 267 8.50 6.68 9.46
CA GLU A 267 7.50 7.29 8.61
C GLU A 267 8.04 8.65 8.14
N VAL A 268 7.45 9.23 7.09
CA VAL A 268 7.81 10.57 6.66
C VAL A 268 7.08 11.60 7.52
N GLU A 269 7.78 12.64 7.94
CA GLU A 269 7.23 13.76 8.68
C GLU A 269 7.39 15.05 7.88
N ILE A 270 6.37 15.92 7.87
CA ILE A 270 6.48 17.27 7.36
C ILE A 270 6.95 18.16 8.52
N HIS A 271 8.17 18.63 8.44
CA HIS A 271 8.80 19.48 9.46
C HIS A 271 8.47 20.96 9.30
N SER A 272 8.30 21.39 8.05
CA SER A 272 7.95 22.77 7.71
C SER A 272 7.06 22.76 6.48
N CYS A 273 6.09 23.66 6.45
CA CYS A 273 5.20 23.89 5.34
C CYS A 273 5.02 25.39 5.20
N ASP A 274 5.39 25.94 4.04
CA ASP A 274 5.30 27.35 3.73
C ASP A 274 4.66 27.57 2.37
N ILE A 275 3.99 28.72 2.21
CA ILE A 275 3.50 29.20 0.92
C ILE A 275 4.49 30.24 0.41
N VAL A 276 5.10 29.94 -0.70
CA VAL A 276 6.06 30.82 -1.39
C VAL A 276 5.29 31.54 -2.48
N THR A 277 5.20 32.86 -2.38
CA THR A 277 4.45 33.69 -3.32
C THR A 277 5.33 34.31 -4.40
N ASN A 278 6.63 34.37 -4.18
CA ASN A 278 7.60 34.89 -5.16
C ASN A 278 9.03 34.45 -4.74
N TYR A 279 9.68 33.64 -5.55
CA TYR A 279 11.04 33.17 -5.29
C TYR A 279 11.87 33.35 -6.56
#